data_e787fdb78791a33ec9773f5a64199037
#
_entry.id   e787fdb78791a33ec9773f5a64199037
#
_cell.length_a   1.000
_cell.length_b   1.000
_cell.length_c   1.000
_cell.angle_alpha   90.00
_cell.angle_beta   90.00
_cell.angle_gamma   90.00
#
_symmetry.space_group_name_H-M   'P 1'
#
loop_
_entity.id
_entity.type
_entity.pdbx_description
1 polymer ?
#
loop_
_entity_poly.entity_id
_entity_poly.type
_entity_poly.pdbx_seq_one_letter_code
_entity_poly.pdbx_strand_id
1 'polypeptide(L)'
;MMQTQTQTQTQTQAPAHARPRTGAAGTRPDGTLPYLSATGMRGGYGKADILNGCDLSVDRGEIAVIVGPNGAGKSTAMKAVFGMLDLREGTVTLDGHDIAGLTPQDRVRRGMGFVPQTANVFPTMTVEENLEMGAYIRDDDFRRTMDQVYTLFPAVAEKRLQPAGELSGGQRQQVAVGRALMTQPRLLMLDEPTAGVSPIVMDELFDRIIEIARTGISILMVEQNARQALEIADIGYVLVQGANRYTDTGAALLANPEVRRTFLGG
;
A
#
# COMPACT_ATOMS: atom_id res chain seq x y z
N MET A 1 -13.62 -51.02 -1.55
CA MET A 1 -14.22 -49.67 -1.47
C MET A 1 -13.08 -48.67 -1.47
N MET A 2 -12.78 -48.10 -2.65
CA MET A 2 -11.76 -47.05 -2.81
C MET A 2 -12.45 -45.71 -2.68
N GLN A 3 -12.07 -44.90 -1.68
CA GLN A 3 -12.51 -43.52 -1.55
C GLN A 3 -11.60 -42.63 -2.41
N THR A 4 -12.17 -42.05 -3.44
CA THR A 4 -11.53 -41.04 -4.30
C THR A 4 -11.60 -39.68 -3.61
N GLN A 5 -10.47 -39.17 -3.14
CA GLN A 5 -10.35 -37.80 -2.64
C GLN A 5 -10.29 -36.86 -3.85
N THR A 6 -11.34 -36.07 -4.02
CA THR A 6 -11.38 -34.97 -4.99
C THR A 6 -10.66 -33.76 -4.39
N GLN A 7 -9.45 -33.49 -4.87
CA GLN A 7 -8.75 -32.23 -4.57
C GLN A 7 -9.39 -31.11 -5.40
N THR A 8 -10.08 -30.21 -4.71
CA THR A 8 -10.58 -28.96 -5.30
C THR A 8 -9.41 -27.99 -5.44
N GLN A 9 -8.85 -27.89 -6.65
CA GLN A 9 -7.92 -26.82 -7.00
C GLN A 9 -8.68 -25.52 -7.11
N THR A 10 -8.47 -24.62 -6.14
CA THR A 10 -8.93 -23.23 -6.21
C THR A 10 -8.08 -22.52 -7.25
N GLN A 11 -8.57 -22.39 -8.47
CA GLN A 11 -7.99 -21.54 -9.49
C GLN A 11 -8.21 -20.08 -9.07
N THR A 12 -7.14 -19.42 -8.59
CA THR A 12 -7.11 -17.97 -8.41
C THR A 12 -7.24 -17.33 -9.79
N GLN A 13 -8.43 -16.82 -10.11
CA GLN A 13 -8.64 -16.04 -11.33
C GLN A 13 -7.84 -14.75 -11.23
N ALA A 14 -6.98 -14.51 -12.22
CA ALA A 14 -6.28 -13.24 -12.39
C ALA A 14 -7.28 -12.07 -12.42
N PRO A 15 -6.96 -10.90 -11.84
CA PRO A 15 -7.84 -9.74 -11.83
C PRO A 15 -8.18 -9.31 -13.27
N ALA A 16 -9.46 -9.10 -13.51
CA ALA A 16 -10.06 -8.97 -14.85
C ALA A 16 -9.79 -7.62 -15.57
N HIS A 17 -8.85 -6.79 -15.12
CA HIS A 17 -8.63 -5.44 -15.66
C HIS A 17 -7.18 -5.02 -15.83
N ALA A 18 -6.23 -5.92 -16.00
CA ALA A 18 -4.85 -5.55 -16.35
C ALA A 18 -4.82 -4.93 -17.76
N ARG A 19 -4.82 -3.59 -17.85
CA ARG A 19 -4.55 -2.88 -19.10
C ARG A 19 -3.05 -2.99 -19.42
N PRO A 20 -2.66 -3.24 -20.70
CA PRO A 20 -1.25 -3.31 -21.05
C PRO A 20 -0.54 -1.98 -20.74
N ARG A 21 0.49 -2.03 -19.91
CA ARG A 21 1.36 -0.90 -19.62
C ARG A 21 2.67 -1.07 -20.40
N THR A 22 3.04 -0.07 -21.17
CA THR A 22 4.36 0.01 -21.80
C THR A 22 5.18 1.04 -21.04
N GLY A 23 6.18 0.56 -20.26
CA GLY A 23 7.28 1.39 -19.80
C GLY A 23 7.01 2.27 -18.55
N ALA A 24 8.09 2.81 -18.00
CA ALA A 24 8.17 3.70 -16.84
C ALA A 24 7.03 4.73 -16.75
N ALA A 25 6.69 5.10 -15.51
CA ALA A 25 5.63 6.04 -15.12
C ALA A 25 5.45 7.24 -16.08
N GLY A 26 4.64 7.07 -17.10
CA GLY A 26 4.37 8.08 -18.13
C GLY A 26 2.95 7.95 -18.67
N THR A 27 2.58 8.87 -19.55
CA THR A 27 1.30 8.88 -20.24
C THR A 27 1.05 7.52 -20.89
N ARG A 28 -0.12 6.93 -20.68
CA ARG A 28 -0.53 5.66 -21.30
C ARG A 28 -0.66 5.80 -22.82
N PRO A 29 -0.74 4.66 -23.55
CA PRO A 29 -0.97 4.69 -25.00
C PRO A 29 -2.23 5.45 -25.41
N ASP A 30 -3.25 5.53 -24.54
CA ASP A 30 -4.50 6.26 -24.74
C ASP A 30 -4.43 7.75 -24.34
N GLY A 31 -3.25 8.26 -23.96
CA GLY A 31 -3.06 9.64 -23.53
C GLY A 31 -3.50 9.94 -22.10
N THR A 32 -4.01 8.98 -21.34
CA THR A 32 -4.44 9.19 -19.96
C THR A 32 -3.28 9.12 -18.98
N LEU A 33 -3.35 9.89 -17.87
CA LEU A 33 -2.40 9.81 -16.76
C LEU A 33 -2.88 8.78 -15.73
N PRO A 34 -1.95 8.07 -15.05
CA PRO A 34 -2.28 7.29 -13.87
C PRO A 34 -2.93 8.16 -12.79
N TYR A 35 -3.69 7.53 -11.88
CA TYR A 35 -4.29 8.25 -10.74
C TYR A 35 -3.22 8.88 -9.84
N LEU A 36 -2.18 8.12 -9.48
CA LEU A 36 -0.94 8.62 -8.91
C LEU A 36 0.17 8.44 -9.94
N SER A 37 0.96 9.47 -10.18
CA SER A 37 2.21 9.40 -10.95
C SER A 37 3.30 10.15 -10.23
N ALA A 38 4.43 9.46 -10.00
CA ALA A 38 5.66 10.03 -9.45
C ALA A 38 6.80 9.68 -10.40
N THR A 39 7.45 10.66 -11.00
CA THR A 39 8.44 10.46 -12.05
C THR A 39 9.75 11.16 -11.75
N GLY A 40 10.86 10.45 -12.02
CA GLY A 40 12.20 10.97 -11.87
C GLY A 40 12.54 11.39 -10.43
N MET A 41 11.90 10.79 -9.43
CA MET A 41 12.11 11.17 -8.03
C MET A 41 13.57 11.04 -7.62
N ARG A 42 14.20 12.16 -7.26
CA ARG A 42 15.53 12.23 -6.69
C ARG A 42 15.49 12.99 -5.37
N GLY A 43 16.11 12.45 -4.34
CA GLY A 43 16.12 13.06 -3.02
C GLY A 43 16.45 12.07 -1.91
N GLY A 44 16.51 12.58 -0.68
CA GLY A 44 16.89 11.80 0.49
C GLY A 44 16.98 12.66 1.73
N TYR A 45 17.72 12.22 2.73
CA TYR A 45 17.85 12.90 4.00
C TYR A 45 19.15 13.72 4.05
N GLY A 46 19.05 14.97 4.50
CA GLY A 46 20.18 15.89 4.53
C GLY A 46 20.76 16.13 3.13
N LYS A 47 22.06 15.86 2.92
CA LYS A 47 22.74 16.05 1.63
C LYS A 47 22.80 14.78 0.77
N ALA A 48 22.43 13.61 1.30
CA ALA A 48 22.53 12.34 0.61
C ALA A 48 21.25 12.04 -0.17
N ASP A 49 21.39 11.64 -1.44
CA ASP A 49 20.29 11.11 -2.23
C ASP A 49 20.13 9.61 -1.94
N ILE A 50 18.91 9.20 -1.62
CA ILE A 50 18.50 7.81 -1.50
C ILE A 50 17.70 7.40 -2.73
N LEU A 51 16.89 8.32 -3.26
CA LEU A 51 16.20 8.13 -4.52
C LEU A 51 17.04 8.71 -5.67
N ASN A 52 17.21 7.93 -6.74
CA ASN A 52 18.08 8.21 -7.86
C ASN A 52 17.33 8.07 -9.20
N GLY A 53 16.20 8.74 -9.35
CA GLY A 53 15.35 8.64 -10.53
C GLY A 53 14.29 7.54 -10.39
N CYS A 54 13.68 7.42 -9.22
CA CYS A 54 12.62 6.46 -8.96
C CYS A 54 11.30 6.90 -9.62
N ASP A 55 10.63 5.95 -10.29
CA ASP A 55 9.35 6.13 -10.95
C ASP A 55 8.29 5.21 -10.34
N LEU A 56 7.13 5.75 -10.00
CA LEU A 56 5.99 5.00 -9.46
C LEU A 56 4.69 5.50 -10.09
N SER A 57 3.74 4.61 -10.32
CA SER A 57 2.40 4.98 -10.70
C SER A 57 1.37 3.98 -10.18
N VAL A 58 0.16 4.45 -9.93
CA VAL A 58 -0.97 3.64 -9.47
C VAL A 58 -2.22 4.09 -10.19
N ASP A 59 -2.99 3.16 -10.70
CA ASP A 59 -4.29 3.42 -11.29
C ASP A 59 -5.41 3.35 -10.27
N ARG A 60 -6.60 3.81 -10.66
CA ARG A 60 -7.76 3.75 -9.77
C ARG A 60 -8.15 2.31 -9.48
N GLY A 61 -8.27 1.95 -8.20
CA GLY A 61 -8.60 0.61 -7.73
C GLY A 61 -7.51 -0.44 -7.96
N GLU A 62 -6.28 -0.02 -8.32
CA GLU A 62 -5.14 -0.88 -8.57
C GLU A 62 -4.29 -1.08 -7.31
N ILE A 63 -3.69 -2.25 -7.17
CA ILE A 63 -2.69 -2.56 -6.15
C ILE A 63 -1.30 -2.46 -6.77
N ALA A 64 -0.56 -1.42 -6.41
CA ALA A 64 0.84 -1.22 -6.78
C ALA A 64 1.75 -1.59 -5.60
N VAL A 65 2.77 -2.41 -5.84
CA VAL A 65 3.65 -2.92 -4.81
C VAL A 65 5.11 -2.55 -5.10
N ILE A 66 5.79 -2.04 -4.09
CA ILE A 66 7.22 -1.73 -4.12
C ILE A 66 7.95 -2.79 -3.31
N VAL A 67 8.86 -3.52 -3.95
CA VAL A 67 9.73 -4.52 -3.33
C VAL A 67 11.20 -4.22 -3.59
N GLY A 68 12.10 -4.89 -2.90
CA GLY A 68 13.54 -4.73 -3.06
C GLY A 68 14.29 -4.92 -1.75
N PRO A 69 15.62 -4.99 -1.78
CA PRO A 69 16.45 -5.22 -0.60
C PRO A 69 16.30 -4.10 0.45
N ASN A 70 16.76 -4.38 1.67
CA ASN A 70 16.85 -3.36 2.70
C ASN A 70 17.80 -2.24 2.26
N GLY A 71 17.39 -0.99 2.50
CA GLY A 71 18.13 0.19 2.04
C GLY A 71 17.92 0.53 0.56
N ALA A 72 17.06 -0.16 -0.19
CA ALA A 72 16.78 0.15 -1.61
C ALA A 72 16.05 1.49 -1.83
N GLY A 73 15.56 2.15 -0.77
CA GLY A 73 14.83 3.40 -0.87
C GLY A 73 13.31 3.27 -0.88
N LYS A 74 12.76 2.08 -0.61
CA LYS A 74 11.30 1.80 -0.65
C LYS A 74 10.47 2.76 0.23
N SER A 75 10.70 2.77 1.54
CA SER A 75 10.00 3.68 2.47
C SER A 75 10.34 5.16 2.23
N THR A 76 11.52 5.44 1.66
CA THR A 76 11.89 6.80 1.24
C THR A 76 11.02 7.26 0.07
N ALA A 77 10.78 6.40 -0.92
CA ALA A 77 9.89 6.68 -2.03
C ALA A 77 8.44 6.92 -1.54
N MET A 78 7.96 6.07 -0.62
CA MET A 78 6.65 6.28 0.03
C MET A 78 6.55 7.63 0.72
N LYS A 79 7.55 7.99 1.53
CA LYS A 79 7.59 9.27 2.25
C LYS A 79 7.65 10.46 1.30
N ALA A 80 8.38 10.37 0.20
CA ALA A 80 8.43 11.39 -0.85
C ALA A 80 7.05 11.57 -1.50
N VAL A 81 6.40 10.47 -1.91
CA VAL A 81 5.04 10.49 -2.48
C VAL A 81 4.02 11.06 -1.49
N PHE A 82 4.19 10.85 -0.19
CA PHE A 82 3.26 11.37 0.83
C PHE A 82 3.60 12.80 1.29
N GLY A 83 4.75 13.38 0.86
CA GLY A 83 5.17 14.73 1.24
C GLY A 83 5.86 14.84 2.60
N MET A 84 6.39 13.72 3.08
CA MET A 84 7.22 13.66 4.29
C MET A 84 8.72 13.83 3.99
N LEU A 85 9.07 13.92 2.72
CA LEU A 85 10.42 14.12 2.22
C LEU A 85 10.36 15.05 1.01
N ASP A 86 11.16 16.13 1.04
CA ASP A 86 11.28 17.04 -0.10
C ASP A 86 12.16 16.41 -1.19
N LEU A 87 11.60 16.35 -2.39
CA LEU A 87 12.33 15.94 -3.58
C LEU A 87 13.22 17.11 -4.08
N ARG A 88 14.43 16.77 -4.54
CA ARG A 88 15.30 17.72 -5.24
C ARG A 88 14.98 17.81 -6.71
N GLU A 89 14.57 16.67 -7.29
CA GLU A 89 14.15 16.54 -8.68
C GLU A 89 12.97 15.55 -8.77
N GLY A 90 12.22 15.65 -9.86
CA GLY A 90 11.07 14.80 -10.14
C GLY A 90 9.74 15.49 -9.86
N THR A 91 8.67 14.82 -10.21
CA THR A 91 7.30 15.31 -10.06
C THR A 91 6.43 14.27 -9.38
N VAL A 92 5.44 14.72 -8.62
CA VAL A 92 4.40 13.86 -8.04
C VAL A 92 3.06 14.47 -8.36
N THR A 93 2.23 13.73 -9.10
CA THR A 93 0.88 14.16 -9.46
C THR A 93 -0.17 13.18 -8.92
N LEU A 94 -1.30 13.70 -8.46
CA LEU A 94 -2.47 12.94 -8.04
C LEU A 94 -3.68 13.44 -8.83
N ASP A 95 -4.34 12.54 -9.54
CA ASP A 95 -5.48 12.86 -10.40
C ASP A 95 -5.15 13.99 -11.41
N GLY A 96 -3.95 13.93 -11.98
CA GLY A 96 -3.44 14.94 -12.93
C GLY A 96 -2.97 16.26 -12.31
N HIS A 97 -3.10 16.44 -10.99
CA HIS A 97 -2.67 17.66 -10.30
C HIS A 97 -1.31 17.48 -9.65
N ASP A 98 -0.42 18.44 -9.82
CA ASP A 98 0.85 18.45 -9.11
C ASP A 98 0.62 18.61 -7.59
N ILE A 99 1.23 17.73 -6.81
CA ILE A 99 1.15 17.72 -5.35
C ILE A 99 2.53 17.83 -4.68
N ALA A 100 3.60 18.07 -5.45
CA ALA A 100 4.97 18.08 -4.91
C ALA A 100 5.14 19.08 -3.75
N GLY A 101 4.57 20.30 -3.88
CA GLY A 101 4.64 21.34 -2.86
C GLY A 101 3.60 21.24 -1.74
N LEU A 102 2.74 20.22 -1.73
CA LEU A 102 1.70 20.08 -0.70
C LEU A 102 2.21 19.38 0.56
N THR A 103 1.77 19.88 1.71
CA THR A 103 2.02 19.23 3.00
C THR A 103 1.32 17.85 3.07
N PRO A 104 1.78 16.92 3.96
CA PRO A 104 1.08 15.67 4.19
C PRO A 104 -0.42 15.86 4.52
N GLN A 105 -0.75 16.86 5.33
CA GLN A 105 -2.13 17.19 5.70
C GLN A 105 -2.98 17.56 4.48
N ASP A 106 -2.43 18.34 3.55
CA ASP A 106 -3.13 18.73 2.32
C ASP A 106 -3.28 17.53 1.36
N ARG A 107 -2.30 16.62 1.34
CA ARG A 107 -2.42 15.36 0.59
C ARG A 107 -3.50 14.45 1.17
N VAL A 108 -3.65 14.39 2.50
CA VAL A 108 -4.76 13.68 3.15
C VAL A 108 -6.10 14.30 2.75
N ARG A 109 -6.25 15.63 2.77
CA ARG A 109 -7.48 16.32 2.31
C ARG A 109 -7.79 16.05 0.83
N ARG A 110 -6.79 15.69 0.02
CA ARG A 110 -6.96 15.27 -1.37
C ARG A 110 -7.26 13.79 -1.55
N GLY A 111 -7.45 13.06 -0.43
CA GLY A 111 -7.85 11.65 -0.45
C GLY A 111 -6.69 10.67 -0.42
N MET A 112 -5.52 11.04 0.11
CA MET A 112 -4.43 10.11 0.40
C MET A 112 -4.51 9.67 1.86
N GLY A 113 -4.41 8.35 2.12
CA GLY A 113 -4.23 7.79 3.45
C GLY A 113 -2.85 7.17 3.58
N PHE A 114 -2.24 7.20 4.77
CA PHE A 114 -0.91 6.61 5.00
C PHE A 114 -0.90 5.82 6.30
N VAL A 115 -0.41 4.58 6.23
CA VAL A 115 -0.18 3.70 7.37
C VAL A 115 1.33 3.47 7.49
N PRO A 116 2.00 4.04 8.49
CA PRO A 116 3.43 3.84 8.70
C PRO A 116 3.70 2.45 9.29
N GLN A 117 4.91 1.93 9.07
CA GLN A 117 5.37 0.65 9.60
C GLN A 117 5.33 0.57 11.13
N THR A 118 5.70 1.65 11.81
CA THR A 118 5.82 1.70 13.28
C THR A 118 5.03 2.86 13.86
N ALA A 119 4.75 2.82 15.17
CA ALA A 119 3.99 3.86 15.88
C ALA A 119 2.64 4.16 15.21
N ASN A 120 2.00 3.13 14.68
CA ASN A 120 0.83 3.22 13.83
C ASN A 120 -0.51 3.24 14.59
N VAL A 121 -0.50 3.14 15.93
CA VAL A 121 -1.67 3.29 16.81
C VAL A 121 -1.33 4.15 18.02
N PHE A 122 -2.34 4.71 18.67
CA PHE A 122 -2.24 5.36 19.98
C PHE A 122 -2.48 4.30 21.07
N PRO A 123 -1.44 3.78 21.74
CA PRO A 123 -1.55 2.58 22.58
C PRO A 123 -2.41 2.77 23.84
N THR A 124 -2.51 3.99 24.35
CA THR A 124 -3.31 4.32 25.54
C THR A 124 -4.78 4.61 25.24
N MET A 125 -5.13 4.83 23.99
CA MET A 125 -6.49 5.00 23.51
C MET A 125 -7.12 3.65 23.20
N THR A 126 -8.45 3.58 23.33
CA THR A 126 -9.23 2.42 22.88
C THR A 126 -9.13 2.27 21.36
N VAL A 127 -9.54 1.12 20.84
CA VAL A 127 -9.67 0.89 19.41
C VAL A 127 -10.62 1.91 18.77
N GLU A 128 -11.78 2.14 19.38
CA GLU A 128 -12.79 3.10 18.90
C GLU A 128 -12.20 4.52 18.83
N GLU A 129 -11.56 5.00 19.89
CA GLU A 129 -10.89 6.31 19.92
C GLU A 129 -9.77 6.42 18.87
N ASN A 130 -9.03 5.33 18.62
CA ASN A 130 -8.04 5.32 17.53
C ASN A 130 -8.69 5.51 16.16
N LEU A 131 -9.85 4.90 15.91
CA LEU A 131 -10.60 5.07 14.66
C LEU A 131 -11.15 6.50 14.55
N GLU A 132 -11.75 7.04 15.63
CA GLU A 132 -12.24 8.42 15.68
C GLU A 132 -11.15 9.44 15.38
N MET A 133 -9.92 9.23 15.89
CA MET A 133 -8.76 10.06 15.54
C MET A 133 -8.45 10.06 14.04
N GLY A 134 -8.77 8.97 13.34
CA GLY A 134 -8.66 8.92 11.87
C GLY A 134 -9.66 9.84 11.16
N ALA A 135 -10.80 10.10 11.77
CA ALA A 135 -11.83 10.99 11.24
C ALA A 135 -11.63 12.47 11.61
N TYR A 136 -10.57 12.82 12.35
CA TYR A 136 -10.35 14.18 12.90
C TYR A 136 -10.41 15.32 11.86
N ILE A 137 -10.08 15.03 10.60
CA ILE A 137 -10.12 16.05 9.52
C ILE A 137 -11.51 16.20 8.87
N ARG A 138 -12.51 15.41 9.30
CA ARG A 138 -13.85 15.36 8.73
C ARG A 138 -14.83 16.15 9.56
N ASP A 139 -15.77 16.83 8.87
CA ASP A 139 -16.85 17.60 9.49
C ASP A 139 -18.22 16.88 9.37
N ASP A 140 -18.26 15.69 8.71
CA ASP A 140 -19.46 14.90 8.50
C ASP A 140 -19.63 13.78 9.54
N ASP A 141 -20.79 13.12 9.56
CA ASP A 141 -21.02 11.93 10.39
C ASP A 141 -20.24 10.73 9.86
N PHE A 142 -19.19 10.34 10.58
CA PHE A 142 -18.31 9.24 10.21
C PHE A 142 -18.75 7.85 10.72
N ARG A 143 -19.90 7.74 11.43
CA ARG A 143 -20.39 6.45 12.00
C ARG A 143 -20.51 5.37 10.95
N ARG A 144 -21.05 5.70 9.76
CA ARG A 144 -21.13 4.75 8.66
C ARG A 144 -19.76 4.23 8.22
N THR A 145 -18.75 5.08 8.21
CA THR A 145 -17.38 4.67 7.86
C THR A 145 -16.80 3.76 8.94
N MET A 146 -17.08 4.05 10.22
CA MET A 146 -16.67 3.21 11.34
C MET A 146 -17.31 1.82 11.27
N ASP A 147 -18.61 1.73 10.94
CA ASP A 147 -19.31 0.44 10.74
C ASP A 147 -18.69 -0.36 9.57
N GLN A 148 -18.28 0.32 8.50
CA GLN A 148 -17.56 -0.32 7.38
C GLN A 148 -16.21 -0.88 7.83
N VAL A 149 -15.45 -0.12 8.64
CA VAL A 149 -14.16 -0.59 9.21
C VAL A 149 -14.39 -1.79 10.12
N TYR A 150 -15.41 -1.79 10.98
CA TYR A 150 -15.75 -2.92 11.82
C TYR A 150 -16.22 -4.15 11.04
N THR A 151 -16.92 -3.94 9.93
CA THR A 151 -17.30 -5.05 9.02
C THR A 151 -16.04 -5.66 8.35
N LEU A 152 -15.10 -4.82 7.95
CA LEU A 152 -13.84 -5.26 7.34
C LEU A 152 -12.92 -5.98 8.35
N PHE A 153 -12.93 -5.54 9.60
CA PHE A 153 -12.07 -6.06 10.68
C PHE A 153 -12.91 -6.50 11.91
N PRO A 154 -13.63 -7.64 11.86
CA PRO A 154 -14.49 -8.08 12.95
C PRO A 154 -13.76 -8.25 14.30
N ALA A 155 -12.52 -8.76 14.28
CA ALA A 155 -11.68 -8.91 15.47
C ALA A 155 -11.34 -7.56 16.15
N VAL A 156 -11.31 -6.47 15.38
CA VAL A 156 -11.16 -5.09 15.88
C VAL A 156 -12.47 -4.60 16.50
N ALA A 157 -13.60 -4.88 15.84
CA ALA A 157 -14.93 -4.53 16.35
C ALA A 157 -15.25 -5.14 17.72
N GLU A 158 -14.92 -6.42 17.91
CA GLU A 158 -15.10 -7.12 19.20
C GLU A 158 -14.32 -6.47 20.35
N LYS A 159 -13.21 -5.81 20.05
CA LYS A 159 -12.30 -5.19 21.00
C LYS A 159 -12.38 -3.67 21.04
N ARG A 160 -13.46 -3.09 20.51
CA ARG A 160 -13.57 -1.63 20.30
C ARG A 160 -13.28 -0.78 21.54
N LEU A 161 -13.63 -1.27 22.73
CA LEU A 161 -13.44 -0.57 24.01
C LEU A 161 -12.10 -0.91 24.71
N GLN A 162 -11.31 -1.83 24.13
CA GLN A 162 -10.02 -2.22 24.69
C GLN A 162 -8.92 -1.23 24.26
N PRO A 163 -7.95 -0.90 25.13
CA PRO A 163 -6.78 -0.10 24.76
C PRO A 163 -5.99 -0.78 23.62
N ALA A 164 -5.62 -0.01 22.60
CA ALA A 164 -4.94 -0.56 21.43
C ALA A 164 -3.55 -1.15 21.75
N GLY A 165 -2.92 -0.71 22.83
CA GLY A 165 -1.65 -1.24 23.31
C GLY A 165 -1.72 -2.70 23.76
N GLU A 166 -2.90 -3.20 24.18
CA GLU A 166 -3.13 -4.58 24.65
C GLU A 166 -3.43 -5.57 23.52
N LEU A 167 -3.59 -5.07 22.29
CA LEU A 167 -3.88 -5.89 21.12
C LEU A 167 -2.64 -6.67 20.65
N SER A 168 -2.85 -7.78 19.92
CA SER A 168 -1.78 -8.45 19.19
C SER A 168 -1.18 -7.54 18.10
N GLY A 169 0.01 -7.85 17.60
CA GLY A 169 0.66 -7.11 16.51
C GLY A 169 -0.24 -6.97 15.28
N GLY A 170 -0.87 -8.08 14.86
CA GLY A 170 -1.78 -8.09 13.71
C GLY A 170 -3.06 -7.28 13.94
N GLN A 171 -3.64 -7.35 15.15
CA GLN A 171 -4.81 -6.53 15.49
C GLN A 171 -4.46 -5.03 15.51
N ARG A 172 -3.30 -4.65 16.05
CA ARG A 172 -2.83 -3.26 15.97
C ARG A 172 -2.68 -2.79 14.51
N GLN A 173 -2.19 -3.67 13.65
CA GLN A 173 -2.07 -3.35 12.22
C GLN A 173 -3.44 -3.14 11.57
N GLN A 174 -4.42 -3.98 11.89
CA GLN A 174 -5.81 -3.80 11.43
C GLN A 174 -6.42 -2.48 11.92
N VAL A 175 -6.16 -2.09 13.19
CA VAL A 175 -6.57 -0.78 13.72
C VAL A 175 -5.90 0.36 12.96
N ALA A 176 -4.62 0.25 12.65
CA ALA A 176 -3.88 1.28 11.91
C ALA A 176 -4.42 1.47 10.48
N VAL A 177 -4.73 0.36 9.78
CA VAL A 177 -5.38 0.40 8.47
C VAL A 177 -6.79 0.98 8.59
N GLY A 178 -7.59 0.51 9.57
CA GLY A 178 -8.92 1.02 9.85
C GLY A 178 -8.92 2.54 10.12
N ARG A 179 -7.97 3.02 10.91
CA ARG A 179 -7.80 4.46 11.19
C ARG A 179 -7.52 5.26 9.91
N ALA A 180 -6.68 4.75 9.00
CA ALA A 180 -6.43 5.41 7.74
C ALA A 180 -7.68 5.42 6.84
N LEU A 181 -8.49 4.37 6.87
CA LEU A 181 -9.75 4.28 6.13
C LEU A 181 -10.81 5.29 6.63
N MET A 182 -10.74 5.71 7.89
CA MET A 182 -11.65 6.72 8.43
C MET A 182 -11.58 8.06 7.70
N THR A 183 -10.45 8.38 7.05
CA THR A 183 -10.33 9.57 6.18
C THR A 183 -11.08 9.43 4.85
N GLN A 184 -11.65 8.27 4.53
CA GLN A 184 -12.21 7.89 3.23
C GLN A 184 -11.24 8.14 2.07
N PRO A 185 -10.05 7.54 2.11
CA PRO A 185 -9.03 7.78 1.10
C PRO A 185 -9.44 7.21 -0.26
N ARG A 186 -8.94 7.82 -1.34
CA ARG A 186 -8.98 7.26 -2.70
C ARG A 186 -7.67 6.56 -3.06
N LEU A 187 -6.58 6.88 -2.34
CA LEU A 187 -5.29 6.22 -2.38
C LEU A 187 -4.87 5.88 -0.96
N LEU A 188 -4.69 4.60 -0.66
CA LEU A 188 -4.16 4.13 0.62
C LEU A 188 -2.72 3.67 0.43
N MET A 189 -1.82 4.25 1.23
CA MET A 189 -0.39 3.94 1.21
C MET A 189 -0.03 3.15 2.45
N LEU A 190 0.62 1.98 2.27
CA LEU A 190 0.94 1.02 3.34
C LEU A 190 2.45 0.75 3.36
N ASP A 191 3.12 1.14 4.44
CA ASP A 191 4.57 0.93 4.60
C ASP A 191 4.83 -0.33 5.46
N GLU A 192 5.17 -1.44 4.82
CA GLU A 192 5.41 -2.77 5.40
C GLU A 192 4.29 -3.23 6.37
N PRO A 193 3.02 -3.30 5.89
CA PRO A 193 1.88 -3.61 6.75
C PRO A 193 1.95 -5.01 7.38
N THR A 194 2.73 -5.94 6.83
CA THR A 194 2.87 -7.30 7.36
C THR A 194 4.09 -7.49 8.26
N ALA A 195 4.85 -6.42 8.55
CA ALA A 195 6.05 -6.51 9.38
C ALA A 195 5.73 -6.98 10.80
N GLY A 196 6.38 -8.06 11.23
CA GLY A 196 6.28 -8.57 12.61
C GLY A 196 4.95 -9.26 12.96
N VAL A 197 4.13 -9.61 11.96
CA VAL A 197 2.92 -10.42 12.16
C VAL A 197 3.18 -11.90 11.83
N SER A 198 2.33 -12.80 12.34
CA SER A 198 2.43 -14.23 12.01
C SER A 198 1.98 -14.48 10.55
N PRO A 199 2.40 -15.59 9.92
CA PRO A 199 2.01 -15.91 8.55
C PRO A 199 0.50 -15.94 8.33
N ILE A 200 -0.28 -16.49 9.25
CA ILE A 200 -1.75 -16.53 9.16
C ILE A 200 -2.34 -15.13 9.13
N VAL A 201 -1.87 -14.25 10.01
CA VAL A 201 -2.34 -12.84 10.06
C VAL A 201 -1.89 -12.06 8.84
N MET A 202 -0.74 -12.40 8.27
CA MET A 202 -0.25 -11.82 7.01
C MET A 202 -1.20 -12.14 5.85
N ASP A 203 -1.59 -13.41 5.69
CA ASP A 203 -2.53 -13.84 4.66
C ASP A 203 -3.89 -13.14 4.83
N GLU A 204 -4.43 -13.08 6.07
CA GLU A 204 -5.66 -12.33 6.37
C GLU A 204 -5.53 -10.85 5.99
N LEU A 205 -4.40 -10.22 6.25
CA LEU A 205 -4.19 -8.80 5.95
C LEU A 205 -4.13 -8.56 4.44
N PHE A 206 -3.47 -9.43 3.67
CA PHE A 206 -3.48 -9.35 2.21
C PHE A 206 -4.89 -9.51 1.64
N ASP A 207 -5.69 -10.44 2.16
CA ASP A 207 -7.09 -10.59 1.77
C ASP A 207 -7.89 -9.29 2.03
N ARG A 208 -7.69 -8.64 3.19
CA ARG A 208 -8.34 -7.34 3.49
C ARG A 208 -7.86 -6.22 2.56
N ILE A 209 -6.58 -6.20 2.19
CA ILE A 209 -6.04 -5.23 1.21
C ILE A 209 -6.71 -5.41 -0.16
N ILE A 210 -6.91 -6.66 -0.61
CA ILE A 210 -7.65 -6.96 -1.83
C ILE A 210 -9.11 -6.49 -1.73
N GLU A 211 -9.79 -6.75 -0.61
CA GLU A 211 -11.16 -6.28 -0.38
C GLU A 211 -11.24 -4.75 -0.44
N ILE A 212 -10.29 -4.04 0.19
CA ILE A 212 -10.21 -2.57 0.14
C ILE A 212 -10.06 -2.10 -1.31
N ALA A 213 -9.14 -2.68 -2.07
CA ALA A 213 -8.93 -2.31 -3.48
C ALA A 213 -10.19 -2.52 -4.33
N ARG A 214 -10.94 -3.61 -4.09
CA ARG A 214 -12.22 -3.91 -4.77
C ARG A 214 -13.30 -2.87 -4.52
N THR A 215 -13.20 -2.06 -3.46
CA THR A 215 -14.11 -0.91 -3.24
C THR A 215 -13.79 0.29 -4.14
N GLY A 216 -12.70 0.21 -4.92
CA GLY A 216 -12.22 1.30 -5.79
C GLY A 216 -11.13 2.17 -5.18
N ILE A 217 -10.65 1.84 -3.97
CA ILE A 217 -9.51 2.50 -3.34
C ILE A 217 -8.23 1.99 -4.01
N SER A 218 -7.39 2.89 -4.51
CA SER A 218 -6.07 2.54 -5.04
C SER A 218 -5.11 2.25 -3.89
N ILE A 219 -4.22 1.26 -4.06
CA ILE A 219 -3.24 0.87 -3.04
C ILE A 219 -1.83 1.10 -3.56
N LEU A 220 -0.99 1.77 -2.78
CA LEU A 220 0.45 1.78 -2.97
C LEU A 220 1.10 1.17 -1.72
N MET A 221 1.74 0.02 -1.86
CA MET A 221 2.28 -0.73 -0.74
C MET A 221 3.78 -0.98 -0.89
N VAL A 222 4.53 -0.81 0.19
CA VAL A 222 5.89 -1.32 0.33
C VAL A 222 5.83 -2.61 1.11
N GLU A 223 6.54 -3.65 0.65
CA GLU A 223 6.62 -4.91 1.36
C GLU A 223 8.02 -5.53 1.33
N GLN A 224 8.33 -6.25 2.43
CA GLN A 224 9.52 -7.07 2.53
C GLN A 224 9.24 -8.50 2.06
N ASN A 225 8.03 -9.01 2.28
CA ASN A 225 7.57 -10.32 1.80
C ASN A 225 7.20 -10.22 0.32
N ALA A 226 8.24 -10.05 -0.52
CA ALA A 226 8.09 -9.69 -1.92
C ALA A 226 7.23 -10.67 -2.72
N ARG A 227 7.34 -11.98 -2.44
CA ARG A 227 6.58 -13.00 -3.18
C ARG A 227 5.07 -12.84 -2.98
N GLN A 228 4.61 -12.86 -1.73
CA GLN A 228 3.18 -12.75 -1.42
C GLN A 228 2.60 -11.39 -1.84
N ALA A 229 3.37 -10.31 -1.67
CA ALA A 229 2.95 -9.00 -2.10
C ALA A 229 2.79 -8.90 -3.63
N LEU A 230 3.69 -9.51 -4.42
CA LEU A 230 3.59 -9.56 -5.88
C LEU A 230 2.46 -10.48 -6.37
N GLU A 231 2.03 -11.49 -5.59
CA GLU A 231 0.90 -12.36 -5.92
C GLU A 231 -0.42 -11.58 -5.99
N ILE A 232 -0.56 -10.51 -5.21
CA ILE A 232 -1.76 -9.65 -5.19
C ILE A 232 -1.60 -8.36 -6.02
N ALA A 233 -0.40 -8.10 -6.56
CA ALA A 233 -0.09 -6.85 -7.24
C ALA A 233 -0.57 -6.83 -8.69
N ASP A 234 -1.28 -5.78 -9.09
CA ASP A 234 -1.53 -5.45 -10.49
C ASP A 234 -0.24 -4.97 -11.17
N ILE A 235 0.56 -4.16 -10.45
CA ILE A 235 1.89 -3.69 -10.86
C ILE A 235 2.88 -3.78 -9.71
N GLY A 236 4.10 -4.23 -10.02
CA GLY A 236 5.21 -4.31 -9.08
C GLY A 236 6.40 -3.46 -9.52
N TYR A 237 7.07 -2.88 -8.56
CA TYR A 237 8.29 -2.10 -8.71
C TYR A 237 9.40 -2.74 -7.88
N VAL A 238 10.45 -3.23 -8.53
CA VAL A 238 11.65 -3.73 -7.84
C VAL A 238 12.66 -2.58 -7.76
N LEU A 239 12.85 -2.01 -6.58
CA LEU A 239 13.81 -0.93 -6.35
C LEU A 239 15.17 -1.49 -5.93
N VAL A 240 16.21 -0.88 -6.49
CA VAL A 240 17.62 -1.12 -6.11
C VAL A 240 18.34 0.22 -6.11
N GLN A 241 18.98 0.57 -5.00
CA GLN A 241 19.75 1.82 -4.85
C GLN A 241 18.97 3.08 -5.27
N GLY A 242 17.69 3.13 -4.92
CA GLY A 242 16.85 4.31 -5.15
C GLY A 242 16.28 4.46 -6.55
N ALA A 243 16.45 3.46 -7.43
CA ALA A 243 15.94 3.46 -8.79
C ALA A 243 15.18 2.16 -9.11
N ASN A 244 14.30 2.20 -10.10
CA ASN A 244 13.59 1.03 -10.59
C ASN A 244 14.55 0.10 -11.34
N ARG A 245 14.71 -1.13 -10.87
CA ARG A 245 15.43 -2.18 -11.58
C ARG A 245 14.51 -2.95 -12.52
N TYR A 246 13.29 -3.26 -12.04
CA TYR A 246 12.23 -3.89 -12.82
C TYR A 246 10.90 -3.23 -12.51
N THR A 247 10.07 -3.12 -13.51
CA THR A 247 8.67 -2.65 -13.40
C THR A 247 7.84 -3.48 -14.36
N ASP A 248 6.89 -4.23 -13.82
CA ASP A 248 5.99 -5.09 -14.61
C ASP A 248 4.77 -5.49 -13.75
N THR A 249 3.84 -6.25 -14.30
CA THR A 249 2.77 -6.87 -13.52
C THR A 249 3.36 -7.79 -12.45
N GLY A 250 2.64 -7.96 -11.33
CA GLY A 250 3.08 -8.87 -10.27
C GLY A 250 3.37 -10.28 -10.80
N ALA A 251 2.48 -10.81 -11.65
CA ALA A 251 2.63 -12.12 -12.27
C ALA A 251 3.89 -12.22 -13.16
N ALA A 252 4.20 -11.19 -13.96
CA ALA A 252 5.40 -11.17 -14.81
C ALA A 252 6.69 -11.12 -13.98
N LEU A 253 6.70 -10.32 -12.89
CA LEU A 253 7.84 -10.28 -11.96
C LEU A 253 8.05 -11.61 -11.25
N LEU A 254 6.99 -12.29 -10.82
CA LEU A 254 7.05 -13.62 -10.22
C LEU A 254 7.57 -14.69 -11.20
N ALA A 255 7.28 -14.54 -12.48
CA ALA A 255 7.77 -15.45 -13.54
C ALA A 255 9.22 -15.14 -13.96
N ASN A 256 9.75 -13.95 -13.67
CA ASN A 256 11.09 -13.53 -14.09
C ASN A 256 12.19 -14.27 -13.30
N PRO A 257 13.06 -15.07 -13.98
CA PRO A 257 14.09 -15.87 -13.29
C PRO A 257 15.10 -15.04 -12.49
N GLU A 258 15.45 -13.83 -12.98
CA GLU A 258 16.41 -12.96 -12.31
C GLU A 258 15.80 -12.34 -11.05
N VAL A 259 14.53 -11.90 -11.13
CA VAL A 259 13.78 -11.38 -9.97
C VAL A 259 13.64 -12.47 -8.91
N ARG A 260 13.25 -13.68 -9.31
CA ARG A 260 13.11 -14.84 -8.40
C ARG A 260 14.41 -15.11 -7.66
N ARG A 261 15.51 -15.27 -8.39
CA ARG A 261 16.82 -15.59 -7.80
C ARG A 261 17.33 -14.50 -6.85
N THR A 262 17.09 -13.22 -7.20
CA THR A 262 17.76 -12.10 -6.50
C THR A 262 16.90 -11.52 -5.37
N PHE A 263 15.56 -11.53 -5.52
CA PHE A 263 14.67 -10.79 -4.64
C PHE A 263 13.56 -11.61 -3.97
N LEU A 264 13.29 -12.85 -4.44
CA LEU A 264 12.20 -13.68 -3.91
C LEU A 264 12.68 -14.91 -3.13
N GLY A 265 13.99 -15.06 -2.91
CA GLY A 265 14.55 -16.17 -2.15
C GLY A 265 14.38 -17.51 -2.88
N GLY A 266 14.84 -17.56 -4.13
CA GLY A 266 14.69 -18.67 -5.08
C GLY A 266 15.22 -20.00 -4.69
#